data_45ce2ddc3653b47faa9dbf4b810c9bd6
#
_entry.id   45ce2ddc3653b47faa9dbf4b810c9bd6
#
_cell.length_a   1.000
_cell.length_b   1.000
_cell.length_c   1.000
_cell.angle_alpha   90.00
_cell.angle_beta   90.00
_cell.angle_gamma   90.00
#
_symmetry.space_group_name_H-M   'P 1'
#
loop_
_entity.id
_entity.type
_entity.pdbx_description
1 polymer ?
#
loop_
_entity_poly.entity_id
_entity_poly.type
_entity_poly.pdbx_seq_one_letter_code
_entity_poly.pdbx_strand_id
1 'polypeptide(L)'
;MRNLSKLVLGTVQFGLQYGINSAGRPSIEQVSDILNNAKTGGILILDTSSAYGNAEEVLGYVKAGEFFKIVSKYSECDKSVAETFGNSLKFFSTEHLYGYLLHHFEAYRENKSIWNDFVQLQKEGKVDRIGFSLYEPWELDLILKDGIPFSLIQVPYNIFDRQFEPYFKQLKEMGVEIHVRSTFLQGLFFKDRETLPEKLQPLKKYLIQLDEYAVSKGISVGDLALNYNLHNPYIDGVLIGVDNKEQLLQNFASVKDIEINPDIKVEELELLKPVNW
;
A
#
# COMPACT_ATOMS: atom_id res chain seq x y z
N MET A 1 2.07 16.33 16.97
CA MET A 1 2.47 16.44 15.54
C MET A 1 1.55 15.54 14.76
N ARG A 2 1.06 15.96 13.59
CA ARG A 2 0.22 15.12 12.74
C ARG A 2 1.02 13.88 12.30
N ASN A 3 0.41 12.68 12.30
CA ASN A 3 1.06 11.41 11.90
C ASN A 3 1.34 11.30 10.39
N LEU A 4 1.77 12.41 9.76
CA LEU A 4 2.06 12.46 8.31
C LEU A 4 3.26 11.59 7.94
N SER A 5 4.19 11.36 8.87
CA SER A 5 5.37 10.52 8.64
C SER A 5 5.05 9.03 8.42
N LYS A 6 3.85 8.58 8.80
CA LYS A 6 3.39 7.22 8.49
C LYS A 6 2.79 7.10 7.10
N LEU A 7 2.50 8.21 6.41
CA LEU A 7 1.96 8.13 5.05
C LEU A 7 3.03 7.63 4.08
N VAL A 8 2.64 6.66 3.27
CA VAL A 8 3.42 6.13 2.14
C VAL A 8 2.65 6.45 0.87
N LEU A 9 3.30 7.07 -0.12
CA LEU A 9 2.65 7.39 -1.38
C LEU A 9 2.75 6.19 -2.33
N GLY A 10 1.61 5.56 -2.62
CA GLY A 10 1.49 4.55 -3.65
C GLY A 10 1.50 5.18 -5.04
N THR A 11 2.17 4.56 -5.98
CA THR A 11 2.45 5.13 -7.31
C THR A 11 1.87 4.35 -8.48
N VAL A 12 0.98 3.40 -8.21
CA VAL A 12 0.34 2.59 -9.26
C VAL A 12 -0.36 3.48 -10.32
N GLN A 13 -0.98 4.59 -9.90
CA GLN A 13 -1.63 5.54 -10.79
C GLN A 13 -0.66 6.26 -11.75
N PHE A 14 0.62 6.33 -11.42
CA PHE A 14 1.62 6.96 -12.29
C PHE A 14 1.94 6.10 -13.52
N GLY A 15 1.70 4.79 -13.43
CA GLY A 15 1.96 3.85 -14.52
C GLY A 15 0.71 3.21 -15.14
N LEU A 16 -0.38 3.11 -14.39
CA LEU A 16 -1.61 2.44 -14.80
C LEU A 16 -2.84 3.28 -14.44
N GLN A 17 -3.93 3.09 -15.17
CA GLN A 17 -5.23 3.54 -14.68
C GLN A 17 -5.70 2.59 -13.58
N TYR A 18 -5.90 3.10 -12.37
CA TYR A 18 -6.15 2.27 -11.19
C TYR A 18 -7.16 2.91 -10.24
N GLY A 19 -8.07 2.08 -9.71
CA GLY A 19 -9.13 2.50 -8.78
C GLY A 19 -10.48 2.71 -9.47
N ILE A 20 -11.57 2.45 -8.73
CA ILE A 20 -12.96 2.47 -9.24
C ILE A 20 -13.43 3.87 -9.66
N ASN A 21 -12.76 4.93 -9.18
CA ASN A 21 -13.07 6.34 -9.45
C ASN A 21 -11.96 7.05 -10.24
N SER A 22 -10.99 6.31 -10.81
CA SER A 22 -9.85 6.91 -11.50
C SER A 22 -10.27 7.67 -12.76
N ALA A 23 -9.79 8.91 -12.91
CA ALA A 23 -9.99 9.76 -14.08
C ALA A 23 -8.93 9.54 -15.18
N GLY A 24 -7.98 8.63 -14.97
CA GLY A 24 -6.86 8.35 -15.87
C GLY A 24 -5.52 8.55 -15.20
N ARG A 25 -4.44 8.46 -16.00
CA ARG A 25 -3.07 8.61 -15.49
C ARG A 25 -2.67 10.07 -15.44
N PRO A 26 -1.98 10.54 -14.38
CA PRO A 26 -1.44 11.90 -14.34
C PRO A 26 -0.31 12.08 -15.38
N SER A 27 -0.16 13.29 -15.89
CA SER A 27 1.01 13.68 -16.71
C SER A 27 2.28 13.72 -15.86
N ILE A 28 3.44 13.75 -16.52
CA ILE A 28 4.74 13.87 -15.83
C ILE A 28 4.80 15.14 -14.96
N GLU A 29 4.25 16.25 -15.45
CA GLU A 29 4.18 17.53 -14.72
C GLU A 29 3.29 17.37 -13.47
N GLN A 30 2.15 16.70 -13.60
CA GLN A 30 1.27 16.42 -12.47
C GLN A 30 1.93 15.49 -11.45
N VAL A 31 2.67 14.46 -11.91
CA VAL A 31 3.46 13.59 -11.00
C VAL A 31 4.51 14.42 -10.27
N SER A 32 5.22 15.30 -10.96
CA SER A 32 6.21 16.20 -10.34
C SER A 32 5.58 17.09 -9.26
N ASP A 33 4.40 17.67 -9.55
CA ASP A 33 3.63 18.46 -8.58
C ASP A 33 3.19 17.64 -7.37
N ILE A 34 2.69 16.41 -7.58
CA ILE A 34 2.32 15.49 -6.50
C ILE A 34 3.54 15.21 -5.61
N LEU A 35 4.68 14.85 -6.20
CA LEU A 35 5.90 14.51 -5.45
C LEU A 35 6.47 15.70 -4.68
N ASN A 36 6.47 16.91 -5.26
CA ASN A 36 6.90 18.12 -4.56
C ASN A 36 6.02 18.40 -3.34
N ASN A 37 4.71 18.24 -3.46
CA ASN A 37 3.79 18.38 -2.33
C ASN A 37 3.96 17.25 -1.31
N ALA A 38 4.18 16.01 -1.75
CA ALA A 38 4.45 14.87 -0.87
C ALA A 38 5.70 15.10 -0.01
N LYS A 39 6.80 15.53 -0.63
CA LYS A 39 8.05 15.91 0.04
C LYS A 39 7.83 17.02 1.07
N THR A 40 7.17 18.11 0.66
CA THR A 40 6.88 19.24 1.54
C THR A 40 5.95 18.85 2.70
N GLY A 41 5.01 17.95 2.46
CA GLY A 41 4.10 17.39 3.47
C GLY A 41 4.74 16.38 4.42
N GLY A 42 5.99 15.96 4.17
CA GLY A 42 6.72 15.06 5.05
C GLY A 42 6.55 13.57 4.75
N ILE A 43 6.03 13.21 3.57
CA ILE A 43 6.09 11.81 3.09
C ILE A 43 7.55 11.48 2.78
N LEU A 44 7.99 10.33 3.30
CA LEU A 44 9.38 9.87 3.16
C LEU A 44 9.52 8.67 2.23
N ILE A 45 8.44 7.91 2.02
CA ILE A 45 8.46 6.63 1.32
C ILE A 45 7.50 6.66 0.14
N LEU A 46 7.98 6.19 -1.01
CA LEU A 46 7.16 5.86 -2.17
C LEU A 46 7.07 4.34 -2.30
N ASP A 47 5.86 3.86 -2.60
CA ASP A 47 5.60 2.45 -2.90
C ASP A 47 5.28 2.28 -4.39
N THR A 48 6.05 1.46 -5.06
CA THR A 48 5.90 1.14 -6.48
C THR A 48 6.02 -0.36 -6.74
N SER A 49 6.09 -0.77 -8.01
CA SER A 49 6.32 -2.14 -8.44
C SER A 49 6.74 -2.19 -9.90
N SER A 50 7.56 -3.16 -10.27
CA SER A 50 7.86 -3.48 -11.68
C SER A 50 6.61 -3.84 -12.51
N ALA A 51 5.50 -4.22 -11.85
CA ALA A 51 4.22 -4.52 -12.49
C ALA A 51 3.32 -3.29 -12.71
N TYR A 52 3.71 -2.09 -12.25
CA TYR A 52 2.88 -0.89 -12.36
C TYR A 52 3.10 -0.14 -13.68
N GLY A 53 3.06 -0.85 -14.81
CA GLY A 53 3.29 -0.27 -16.14
C GLY A 53 4.65 0.42 -16.20
N ASN A 54 4.69 1.71 -16.53
CA ASN A 54 5.92 2.50 -16.57
C ASN A 54 6.12 3.41 -15.33
N ALA A 55 5.50 3.09 -14.18
CA ALA A 55 5.60 3.92 -12.98
C ALA A 55 7.07 4.12 -12.52
N GLU A 56 7.90 3.08 -12.57
CA GLU A 56 9.32 3.18 -12.19
C GLU A 56 10.10 4.11 -13.13
N GLU A 57 9.82 4.08 -14.44
CA GLU A 57 10.43 4.99 -15.42
C GLU A 57 10.02 6.45 -15.16
N VAL A 58 8.73 6.67 -14.88
CA VAL A 58 8.19 8.00 -14.55
C VAL A 58 8.86 8.55 -13.29
N LEU A 59 8.97 7.73 -12.23
CA LEU A 59 9.64 8.10 -11.00
C LEU A 59 11.13 8.41 -11.21
N GLY A 60 11.79 7.66 -12.07
CA GLY A 60 13.18 7.92 -12.47
C GLY A 60 13.32 9.24 -13.22
N TYR A 61 12.44 9.51 -14.20
CA TYR A 61 12.43 10.74 -14.96
C TYR A 61 12.32 12.00 -14.07
N VAL A 62 11.47 11.94 -13.03
CA VAL A 62 11.31 13.03 -12.05
C VAL A 62 12.31 12.95 -10.89
N LYS A 63 13.30 12.06 -10.96
CA LYS A 63 14.38 11.87 -9.98
C LYS A 63 13.89 11.64 -8.55
N ALA A 64 12.82 10.86 -8.40
CA ALA A 64 12.19 10.60 -7.12
C ALA A 64 13.16 9.95 -6.11
N GLY A 65 14.09 9.10 -6.57
CA GLY A 65 15.09 8.42 -5.73
C GLY A 65 16.08 9.36 -5.02
N GLU A 66 16.23 10.62 -5.46
CA GLU A 66 17.07 11.60 -4.76
C GLU A 66 16.44 12.10 -3.45
N PHE A 67 15.12 11.96 -3.29
CA PHE A 67 14.36 12.59 -2.20
C PHE A 67 13.56 11.61 -1.34
N PHE A 68 13.24 10.44 -1.88
CA PHE A 68 12.38 9.48 -1.22
C PHE A 68 13.07 8.13 -1.08
N LYS A 69 12.74 7.43 0.00
CA LYS A 69 13.00 6.01 0.14
C LYS A 69 12.03 5.26 -0.78
N ILE A 70 12.54 4.35 -1.59
CA ILE A 70 11.72 3.58 -2.55
C ILE A 70 11.49 2.17 -2.02
N VAL A 71 10.24 1.75 -1.95
CA VAL A 71 9.83 0.36 -1.83
C VAL A 71 9.32 -0.07 -3.20
N SER A 72 10.01 -1.01 -3.83
CA SER A 72 9.56 -1.64 -5.06
C SER A 72 9.26 -3.13 -4.86
N LYS A 73 8.72 -3.79 -5.89
CA LYS A 73 8.28 -5.17 -5.81
C LYS A 73 8.68 -5.94 -7.05
N TYR A 74 9.13 -7.18 -6.84
CA TYR A 74 9.27 -8.16 -7.88
C TYR A 74 7.92 -8.79 -8.19
N SER A 75 7.49 -8.68 -9.41
CA SER A 75 6.39 -9.48 -9.95
C SER A 75 6.96 -10.52 -10.87
N GLU A 76 6.48 -11.75 -10.74
CA GLU A 76 6.91 -12.86 -11.58
C GLU A 76 6.76 -12.50 -13.06
N CYS A 77 7.84 -12.68 -13.79
CA CYS A 77 7.95 -12.40 -15.21
C CYS A 77 9.07 -13.29 -15.79
N ASP A 78 9.36 -13.17 -17.07
CA ASP A 78 10.44 -13.91 -17.75
C ASP A 78 11.85 -13.57 -17.25
N LYS A 79 11.98 -12.62 -16.29
CA LYS A 79 13.26 -12.16 -15.75
C LYS A 79 13.46 -12.63 -14.32
N SER A 80 14.71 -12.88 -13.96
CA SER A 80 15.08 -13.20 -12.58
C SER A 80 14.84 -12.04 -11.62
N VAL A 81 14.77 -12.34 -10.31
CA VAL A 81 14.71 -11.34 -9.23
C VAL A 81 15.84 -10.31 -9.37
N ALA A 82 17.08 -10.79 -9.57
CA ALA A 82 18.25 -9.93 -9.68
C ALA A 82 18.21 -9.03 -10.92
N GLU A 83 17.73 -9.54 -12.07
CA GLU A 83 17.60 -8.74 -13.29
C GLU A 83 16.51 -7.68 -13.16
N THR A 84 15.34 -8.05 -12.62
CA THR A 84 14.23 -7.10 -12.39
C THR A 84 14.64 -6.02 -11.40
N PHE A 85 15.29 -6.40 -10.31
CA PHE A 85 15.85 -5.46 -9.33
C PHE A 85 16.86 -4.50 -9.96
N GLY A 86 17.79 -5.05 -10.79
CA GLY A 86 18.77 -4.24 -11.51
C GLY A 86 18.13 -3.23 -12.48
N ASN A 87 17.01 -3.58 -13.10
CA ASN A 87 16.24 -2.64 -13.93
C ASN A 87 15.61 -1.53 -13.09
N SER A 88 15.01 -1.85 -11.94
CA SER A 88 14.47 -0.85 -11.00
C SER A 88 15.55 0.13 -10.55
N LEU A 89 16.74 -0.35 -10.19
CA LEU A 89 17.87 0.51 -9.83
C LEU A 89 18.27 1.48 -10.97
N LYS A 90 18.28 0.98 -12.21
CA LYS A 90 18.57 1.82 -13.39
C LYS A 90 17.52 2.90 -13.59
N PHE A 91 16.22 2.55 -13.49
CA PHE A 91 15.16 3.54 -13.60
C PHE A 91 15.28 4.65 -12.56
N PHE A 92 15.51 4.29 -11.29
CA PHE A 92 15.66 5.28 -10.22
C PHE A 92 17.02 5.99 -10.19
N SER A 93 17.98 5.58 -11.03
CA SER A 93 19.35 6.07 -11.02
C SER A 93 19.99 6.01 -9.62
N THR A 94 19.79 4.87 -8.93
CA THR A 94 20.30 4.60 -7.58
C THR A 94 20.97 3.24 -7.54
N GLU A 95 21.81 3.02 -6.54
CA GLU A 95 22.44 1.71 -6.29
C GLU A 95 21.74 0.93 -5.17
N HIS A 96 20.71 1.54 -4.56
CA HIS A 96 20.09 1.00 -3.34
C HIS A 96 18.60 1.31 -3.29
N LEU A 97 17.79 0.36 -2.78
CA LEU A 97 16.38 0.56 -2.43
C LEU A 97 16.16 0.41 -0.92
N TYR A 98 15.18 1.14 -0.39
CA TYR A 98 14.75 0.96 0.99
C TYR A 98 14.05 -0.37 1.22
N GLY A 99 13.16 -0.78 0.31
CA GLY A 99 12.44 -2.03 0.41
C GLY A 99 12.30 -2.74 -0.94
N TYR A 100 12.36 -4.07 -0.91
CA TYR A 100 12.06 -4.90 -2.07
C TYR A 100 11.21 -6.08 -1.65
N LEU A 101 10.01 -6.18 -2.21
CA LEU A 101 9.00 -7.15 -1.82
C LEU A 101 8.75 -8.17 -2.92
N LEU A 102 8.44 -9.40 -2.55
CA LEU A 102 7.78 -10.34 -3.45
C LEU A 102 6.32 -9.93 -3.58
N HIS A 103 5.88 -9.60 -4.81
CA HIS A 103 4.57 -9.01 -5.08
C HIS A 103 3.43 -10.03 -5.01
N HIS A 104 3.66 -11.23 -5.52
CA HIS A 104 2.70 -12.32 -5.53
C HIS A 104 3.28 -13.52 -4.79
N PHE A 105 2.59 -13.93 -3.74
CA PHE A 105 3.02 -15.01 -2.86
C PHE A 105 3.14 -16.36 -3.58
N GLU A 106 2.37 -16.55 -4.66
CA GLU A 106 2.37 -17.76 -5.45
C GLU A 106 3.77 -18.15 -5.93
N ALA A 107 4.59 -17.18 -6.37
CA ALA A 107 5.95 -17.42 -6.79
C ALA A 107 6.82 -18.07 -5.68
N TYR A 108 6.60 -17.68 -4.41
CA TYR A 108 7.25 -18.33 -3.27
C TYR A 108 6.67 -19.71 -3.00
N ARG A 109 5.36 -19.87 -3.09
CA ARG A 109 4.68 -21.16 -2.88
C ARG A 109 5.16 -22.22 -3.88
N GLU A 110 5.32 -21.85 -5.14
CA GLU A 110 5.80 -22.73 -6.20
C GLU A 110 7.30 -23.02 -6.12
N ASN A 111 8.09 -21.98 -5.78
CA ASN A 111 9.55 -22.11 -5.69
C ASN A 111 10.10 -21.33 -4.49
N LYS A 112 10.21 -22.00 -3.33
CA LYS A 112 10.76 -21.38 -2.11
C LYS A 112 12.19 -20.85 -2.27
N SER A 113 12.97 -21.40 -3.21
CA SER A 113 14.36 -20.96 -3.42
C SER A 113 14.46 -19.53 -3.97
N ILE A 114 13.38 -18.96 -4.54
CA ILE A 114 13.33 -17.55 -4.98
C ILE A 114 13.68 -16.58 -3.82
N TRP A 115 13.39 -16.97 -2.58
CA TRP A 115 13.68 -16.15 -1.42
C TRP A 115 15.19 -15.96 -1.18
N ASN A 116 16.02 -16.89 -1.64
CA ASN A 116 17.48 -16.76 -1.54
C ASN A 116 18.00 -15.54 -2.30
N ASP A 117 17.37 -15.16 -3.40
CA ASP A 117 17.75 -13.98 -4.19
C ASP A 117 17.48 -12.69 -3.38
N PHE A 118 16.35 -12.59 -2.70
CA PHE A 118 16.05 -11.46 -1.83
C PHE A 118 17.05 -11.35 -0.67
N VAL A 119 17.34 -12.46 -0.01
CA VAL A 119 18.34 -12.52 1.07
C VAL A 119 19.72 -12.12 0.55
N GLN A 120 20.07 -12.52 -0.66
CA GLN A 120 21.37 -12.16 -1.27
C GLN A 120 21.44 -10.65 -1.56
N LEU A 121 20.41 -10.05 -2.13
CA LEU A 121 20.33 -8.60 -2.36
C LEU A 121 20.51 -7.81 -1.05
N GLN A 122 19.90 -8.26 0.04
CA GLN A 122 20.05 -7.62 1.35
C GLN A 122 21.47 -7.80 1.91
N LYS A 123 22.06 -8.97 1.81
CA LYS A 123 23.46 -9.23 2.23
C LYS A 123 24.46 -8.38 1.47
N GLU A 124 24.19 -8.09 0.21
CA GLU A 124 25.03 -7.22 -0.65
C GLU A 124 24.84 -5.72 -0.31
N GLY A 125 23.96 -5.38 0.61
CA GLY A 125 23.68 -4.00 0.98
C GLY A 125 22.91 -3.22 -0.09
N LYS A 126 22.28 -3.91 -1.05
CA LYS A 126 21.51 -3.27 -2.13
C LYS A 126 20.09 -2.90 -1.74
N VAL A 127 19.60 -3.49 -0.65
CA VAL A 127 18.28 -3.20 -0.09
C VAL A 127 18.29 -3.30 1.43
N ASP A 128 17.62 -2.35 2.12
CA ASP A 128 17.54 -2.37 3.59
C ASP A 128 16.53 -3.39 4.10
N ARG A 129 15.38 -3.52 3.44
CA ARG A 129 14.23 -4.31 3.85
C ARG A 129 13.82 -5.27 2.75
N ILE A 130 13.70 -6.55 3.07
CA ILE A 130 13.10 -7.55 2.19
C ILE A 130 11.80 -8.05 2.80
N GLY A 131 10.83 -8.44 1.95
CA GLY A 131 9.54 -8.87 2.46
C GLY A 131 8.54 -9.27 1.39
N PHE A 132 7.29 -9.26 1.79
CA PHE A 132 6.18 -9.75 0.97
C PHE A 132 5.04 -8.74 0.90
N SER A 133 4.34 -8.72 -0.23
CA SER A 133 3.02 -8.11 -0.38
C SER A 133 1.98 -9.22 -0.38
N LEU A 134 1.28 -9.41 0.74
CA LEU A 134 0.35 -10.53 0.94
C LEU A 134 -1.09 -10.10 0.73
N TYR A 135 -1.94 -11.10 0.45
CA TYR A 135 -3.37 -10.93 0.25
C TYR A 135 -4.20 -11.70 1.29
N GLU A 136 -3.69 -12.84 1.77
CA GLU A 136 -4.40 -13.75 2.64
C GLU A 136 -3.58 -14.09 3.89
N PRO A 137 -4.22 -14.19 5.08
CA PRO A 137 -3.51 -14.55 6.31
C PRO A 137 -2.75 -15.88 6.26
N TRP A 138 -3.29 -16.88 5.57
CA TRP A 138 -2.61 -18.18 5.44
C TRP A 138 -1.25 -18.11 4.73
N GLU A 139 -1.04 -17.10 3.89
CA GLU A 139 0.25 -16.84 3.23
C GLU A 139 1.31 -16.48 4.29
N LEU A 140 0.91 -15.64 5.25
CA LEU A 140 1.77 -15.26 6.38
C LEU A 140 2.02 -16.46 7.31
N ASP A 141 1.00 -17.27 7.57
CA ASP A 141 1.16 -18.51 8.38
C ASP A 141 2.22 -19.43 7.78
N LEU A 142 2.25 -19.57 6.44
CA LEU A 142 3.25 -20.39 5.77
C LEU A 142 4.66 -19.78 5.90
N ILE A 143 4.80 -18.45 5.71
CA ILE A 143 6.09 -17.75 5.87
C ILE A 143 6.64 -17.93 7.30
N LEU A 144 5.78 -17.73 8.31
CA LEU A 144 6.16 -17.88 9.71
C LEU A 144 6.54 -19.33 10.04
N LYS A 145 5.81 -20.31 9.50
CA LYS A 145 6.11 -21.74 9.64
C LYS A 145 7.44 -22.12 9.00
N ASP A 146 7.76 -21.53 7.85
CA ASP A 146 9.01 -21.80 7.14
C ASP A 146 10.22 -21.12 7.82
N GLY A 147 9.99 -20.17 8.73
CA GLY A 147 11.03 -19.53 9.54
C GLY A 147 12.03 -18.71 8.73
N ILE A 148 11.64 -18.23 7.54
CA ILE A 148 12.52 -17.42 6.68
C ILE A 148 12.64 -15.99 7.19
N PRO A 149 13.80 -15.32 7.00
CA PRO A 149 13.99 -13.95 7.43
C PRO A 149 13.23 -12.99 6.50
N PHE A 150 12.49 -12.05 7.08
CA PHE A 150 11.91 -10.89 6.40
C PHE A 150 11.79 -9.73 7.37
N SER A 151 11.77 -8.51 6.87
CA SER A 151 11.80 -7.31 7.70
C SER A 151 10.77 -6.24 7.29
N LEU A 152 10.01 -6.48 6.24
CA LEU A 152 8.90 -5.63 5.79
C LEU A 152 7.76 -6.51 5.28
N ILE A 153 6.52 -6.17 5.66
CA ILE A 153 5.33 -6.80 5.13
C ILE A 153 4.34 -5.73 4.65
N GLN A 154 3.70 -5.99 3.52
CA GLN A 154 2.62 -5.15 3.02
C GLN A 154 1.34 -5.97 2.91
N VAL A 155 0.27 -5.55 3.61
CA VAL A 155 -0.99 -6.27 3.72
C VAL A 155 -2.19 -5.35 3.50
N PRO A 156 -3.35 -5.86 3.04
CA PRO A 156 -4.59 -5.10 3.07
C PRO A 156 -5.01 -4.89 4.52
N TYR A 157 -5.40 -3.65 4.85
CA TYR A 157 -5.99 -3.33 6.15
C TYR A 157 -6.80 -2.04 6.09
N ASN A 158 -8.02 -2.09 6.54
CA ASN A 158 -8.91 -0.95 6.65
C ASN A 158 -10.08 -1.29 7.61
N ILE A 159 -11.03 -0.38 7.78
CA ILE A 159 -12.17 -0.55 8.69
C ILE A 159 -12.95 -1.84 8.41
N PHE A 160 -13.07 -2.28 7.14
CA PHE A 160 -13.80 -3.48 6.75
C PHE A 160 -12.93 -4.73 6.76
N ASP A 161 -11.66 -4.61 6.38
CA ASP A 161 -10.72 -5.72 6.28
C ASP A 161 -9.70 -5.67 7.42
N ARG A 162 -9.86 -6.55 8.39
CA ARG A 162 -9.02 -6.65 9.59
C ARG A 162 -8.35 -8.02 9.73
N GLN A 163 -8.31 -8.80 8.66
CA GLN A 163 -7.87 -10.20 8.71
C GLN A 163 -6.42 -10.35 9.20
N PHE A 164 -5.54 -9.38 8.93
CA PHE A 164 -4.14 -9.40 9.37
C PHE A 164 -3.91 -8.80 10.76
N GLU A 165 -4.90 -8.15 11.37
CA GLU A 165 -4.75 -7.49 12.68
C GLU A 165 -4.22 -8.41 13.79
N PRO A 166 -4.65 -9.70 13.90
CA PRO A 166 -4.15 -10.61 14.93
C PRO A 166 -2.63 -10.85 14.89
N TYR A 167 -1.98 -10.65 13.75
CA TYR A 167 -0.55 -10.88 13.57
C TYR A 167 0.31 -9.66 13.90
N PHE A 168 -0.25 -8.46 13.95
CA PHE A 168 0.52 -7.22 14.03
C PHE A 168 1.45 -7.17 15.24
N LYS A 169 0.95 -7.57 16.41
CA LYS A 169 1.78 -7.59 17.63
C LYS A 169 2.98 -8.51 17.48
N GLN A 170 2.77 -9.74 17.02
CA GLN A 170 3.84 -10.72 16.80
C GLN A 170 4.87 -10.22 15.80
N LEU A 171 4.43 -9.64 14.67
CA LEU A 171 5.32 -9.08 13.66
C LEU A 171 6.18 -7.95 14.23
N LYS A 172 5.60 -7.08 15.07
CA LYS A 172 6.38 -6.01 15.73
C LYS A 172 7.39 -6.56 16.73
N GLU A 173 7.06 -7.60 17.48
CA GLU A 173 8.00 -8.30 18.38
C GLU A 173 9.16 -8.95 17.61
N MET A 174 8.93 -9.37 16.35
CA MET A 174 9.96 -9.85 15.43
C MET A 174 10.78 -8.72 14.77
N GLY A 175 10.44 -7.45 14.99
CA GLY A 175 11.11 -6.30 14.36
C GLY A 175 10.70 -6.05 12.91
N VAL A 176 9.56 -6.61 12.46
CA VAL A 176 9.03 -6.44 11.11
C VAL A 176 8.32 -5.09 10.99
N GLU A 177 8.62 -4.36 9.93
CA GLU A 177 7.91 -3.14 9.53
C GLU A 177 6.61 -3.52 8.82
N ILE A 178 5.49 -2.88 9.21
CA ILE A 178 4.15 -3.20 8.70
C ILE A 178 3.64 -2.02 7.88
N HIS A 179 3.51 -2.23 6.58
CA HIS A 179 2.83 -1.31 5.68
C HIS A 179 1.43 -1.84 5.36
N VAL A 180 0.42 -0.96 5.41
CA VAL A 180 -0.94 -1.33 5.06
C VAL A 180 -1.39 -0.62 3.80
N ARG A 181 -2.03 -1.38 2.91
CA ARG A 181 -2.64 -0.89 1.67
C ARG A 181 -4.16 -1.01 1.74
N SER A 182 -4.83 -0.57 0.69
CA SER A 182 -6.31 -0.61 0.58
C SER A 182 -7.03 0.26 1.62
N THR A 183 -6.39 1.33 2.11
CA THR A 183 -6.94 2.27 3.10
C THR A 183 -8.36 2.75 2.73
N PHE A 184 -8.61 3.02 1.46
CA PHE A 184 -9.90 3.48 0.92
C PHE A 184 -10.61 2.40 0.09
N LEU A 185 -10.16 1.15 0.16
CA LEU A 185 -10.68 0.01 -0.60
C LEU A 185 -10.86 0.35 -2.09
N GLN A 186 -9.73 0.77 -2.74
CA GLN A 186 -9.67 1.24 -4.13
C GLN A 186 -10.69 2.35 -4.48
N GLY A 187 -11.11 3.16 -3.50
CA GLY A 187 -12.08 4.24 -3.68
C GLY A 187 -13.53 3.83 -3.45
N LEU A 188 -13.81 2.57 -3.10
CA LEU A 188 -15.17 2.10 -2.81
C LEU A 188 -15.83 2.90 -1.66
N PHE A 189 -15.06 3.33 -0.66
CA PHE A 189 -15.59 4.12 0.44
C PHE A 189 -16.19 5.46 0.00
N PHE A 190 -15.79 5.98 -1.16
CA PHE A 190 -16.30 7.22 -1.76
C PHE A 190 -17.35 7.01 -2.84
N LYS A 191 -17.67 5.74 -3.19
CA LYS A 191 -18.65 5.46 -4.23
C LYS A 191 -20.05 5.80 -3.74
N ASP A 192 -20.85 6.43 -4.61
CA ASP A 192 -22.25 6.68 -4.33
C ASP A 192 -22.99 5.34 -4.09
N ARG A 193 -23.72 5.28 -2.98
CA ARG A 193 -24.42 4.08 -2.50
C ARG A 193 -25.51 3.61 -3.45
N GLU A 194 -26.08 4.54 -4.23
CA GLU A 194 -27.13 4.23 -5.21
C GLU A 194 -26.58 3.74 -6.56
N THR A 195 -25.31 4.01 -6.84
CA THR A 195 -24.62 3.62 -8.10
C THR A 195 -23.60 2.51 -7.92
N LEU A 196 -23.70 1.74 -6.82
CA LEU A 196 -22.82 0.59 -6.58
C LEU A 196 -23.03 -0.47 -7.67
N PRO A 197 -21.95 -1.05 -8.22
CA PRO A 197 -22.05 -2.22 -9.10
C PRO A 197 -22.85 -3.34 -8.45
N GLU A 198 -23.60 -4.09 -9.25
CA GLU A 198 -24.47 -5.19 -8.76
C GLU A 198 -23.71 -6.15 -7.83
N LYS A 199 -22.50 -6.54 -8.20
CA LYS A 199 -21.63 -7.44 -7.44
C LYS A 199 -21.26 -6.89 -6.04
N LEU A 200 -21.23 -5.57 -5.88
CA LEU A 200 -20.88 -4.90 -4.62
C LEU A 200 -22.11 -4.49 -3.78
N GLN A 201 -23.32 -4.75 -4.25
CA GLN A 201 -24.54 -4.45 -3.50
C GLN A 201 -24.57 -5.06 -2.09
N PRO A 202 -24.04 -6.27 -1.83
CA PRO A 202 -23.99 -6.82 -0.47
C PRO A 202 -23.21 -5.93 0.51
N LEU A 203 -22.26 -5.12 0.03
CA LEU A 203 -21.49 -4.20 0.86
C LEU A 203 -22.23 -2.90 1.19
N LYS A 204 -23.34 -2.59 0.53
CA LYS A 204 -24.10 -1.33 0.71
C LYS A 204 -24.46 -1.09 2.18
N LYS A 205 -24.93 -2.12 2.89
CA LYS A 205 -25.33 -2.04 4.32
C LYS A 205 -24.15 -1.57 5.21
N TYR A 206 -22.93 -2.02 4.95
CA TYR A 206 -21.75 -1.64 5.71
C TYR A 206 -21.26 -0.24 5.35
N LEU A 207 -21.37 0.13 4.07
CA LEU A 207 -21.05 1.49 3.62
C LEU A 207 -21.98 2.53 4.24
N ILE A 208 -23.28 2.20 4.41
CA ILE A 208 -24.24 3.06 5.13
C ILE A 208 -23.82 3.19 6.61
N GLN A 209 -23.46 2.10 7.29
CA GLN A 209 -22.97 2.15 8.67
C GLN A 209 -21.70 3.01 8.77
N LEU A 210 -20.82 2.95 7.77
CA LEU A 210 -19.61 3.78 7.73
C LEU A 210 -19.98 5.28 7.63
N ASP A 211 -20.96 5.63 6.78
CA ASP A 211 -21.45 7.00 6.62
C ASP A 211 -22.07 7.51 7.93
N GLU A 212 -22.93 6.70 8.56
CA GLU A 212 -23.58 7.02 9.83
C GLU A 212 -22.56 7.25 10.95
N TYR A 213 -21.54 6.40 11.03
CA TYR A 213 -20.46 6.56 12.00
C TYR A 213 -19.66 7.84 11.74
N ALA A 214 -19.30 8.13 10.50
CA ALA A 214 -18.60 9.37 10.13
C ALA A 214 -19.41 10.60 10.50
N VAL A 215 -20.71 10.63 10.20
CA VAL A 215 -21.63 11.70 10.58
C VAL A 215 -21.71 11.85 12.10
N SER A 216 -21.80 10.76 12.87
CA SER A 216 -21.85 10.79 14.33
C SER A 216 -20.60 11.41 14.96
N LYS A 217 -19.45 11.32 14.28
CA LYS A 217 -18.17 11.91 14.70
C LYS A 217 -17.92 13.30 14.12
N GLY A 218 -18.79 13.81 13.24
CA GLY A 218 -18.63 15.10 12.57
C GLY A 218 -17.40 15.14 11.62
N ILE A 219 -17.06 14.02 10.97
CA ILE A 219 -15.91 13.88 10.08
C ILE A 219 -16.34 13.27 8.74
N SER A 220 -15.48 13.39 7.73
CA SER A 220 -15.69 12.70 6.46
C SER A 220 -15.33 11.20 6.54
N VAL A 221 -15.86 10.40 5.61
CA VAL A 221 -15.47 9.00 5.46
C VAL A 221 -13.97 8.87 5.16
N GLY A 222 -13.40 9.82 4.42
CA GLY A 222 -11.95 9.87 4.17
C GLY A 222 -11.13 10.08 5.44
N ASP A 223 -11.57 11.03 6.29
CA ASP A 223 -10.94 11.26 7.61
C ASP A 223 -11.02 9.98 8.45
N LEU A 224 -12.19 9.36 8.47
CA LEU A 224 -12.44 8.14 9.23
C LEU A 224 -11.50 7.01 8.78
N ALA A 225 -11.48 6.68 7.48
CA ALA A 225 -10.70 5.57 6.94
C ALA A 225 -9.18 5.78 7.12
N LEU A 226 -8.70 7.01 6.90
CA LEU A 226 -7.28 7.31 7.02
C LEU A 226 -6.80 7.23 8.47
N ASN A 227 -7.53 7.89 9.39
CA ASN A 227 -7.13 7.94 10.79
C ASN A 227 -7.29 6.60 11.50
N TYR A 228 -8.22 5.73 11.07
CA TYR A 228 -8.30 4.35 11.56
C TYR A 228 -6.97 3.61 11.42
N ASN A 229 -6.33 3.71 10.25
CA ASN A 229 -5.03 3.09 10.00
C ASN A 229 -3.88 3.84 10.70
N LEU A 230 -3.86 5.18 10.66
CA LEU A 230 -2.78 5.99 11.23
C LEU A 230 -2.65 5.85 12.74
N HIS A 231 -3.76 5.67 13.46
CA HIS A 231 -3.74 5.53 14.92
C HIS A 231 -3.47 4.11 15.41
N ASN A 232 -3.44 3.12 14.52
CA ASN A 232 -3.00 1.78 14.91
C ASN A 232 -1.50 1.81 15.28
N PRO A 233 -1.12 1.46 16.54
CA PRO A 233 0.25 1.59 17.02
C PRO A 233 1.23 0.61 16.36
N TYR A 234 0.73 -0.45 15.73
CA TYR A 234 1.54 -1.47 15.10
C TYR A 234 1.89 -1.15 13.64
N ILE A 235 1.16 -0.22 13.01
CA ILE A 235 1.35 0.14 11.61
C ILE A 235 2.45 1.20 11.49
N ASP A 236 3.43 0.95 10.63
CA ASP A 236 4.54 1.84 10.33
C ASP A 236 4.27 2.68 9.06
N GLY A 237 3.60 2.09 8.06
CA GLY A 237 3.28 2.74 6.79
C GLY A 237 1.82 2.57 6.38
N VAL A 238 1.17 3.69 6.01
CA VAL A 238 -0.21 3.71 5.49
C VAL A 238 -0.17 4.17 4.04
N LEU A 239 -0.42 3.26 3.12
CA LEU A 239 -0.39 3.56 1.69
C LEU A 239 -1.64 4.34 1.27
N ILE A 240 -1.39 5.47 0.60
CA ILE A 240 -2.39 6.28 -0.09
C ILE A 240 -2.02 6.40 -1.57
N GLY A 241 -2.97 6.16 -2.46
CA GLY A 241 -2.85 6.47 -3.88
C GLY A 241 -3.60 7.76 -4.20
N VAL A 242 -3.10 8.53 -5.16
CA VAL A 242 -3.73 9.77 -5.61
C VAL A 242 -3.61 9.92 -7.13
N ASP A 243 -4.62 10.52 -7.76
CA ASP A 243 -4.63 10.84 -9.18
C ASP A 243 -4.11 12.27 -9.45
N ASN A 244 -4.15 13.14 -8.43
CA ASN A 244 -3.72 14.54 -8.53
C ASN A 244 -3.27 15.09 -7.16
N LYS A 245 -2.71 16.29 -7.18
CA LYS A 245 -2.20 16.93 -5.96
C LYS A 245 -3.30 17.36 -5.01
N GLU A 246 -4.50 17.68 -5.50
CA GLU A 246 -5.65 18.07 -4.70
C GLU A 246 -6.08 16.93 -3.78
N GLN A 247 -6.12 15.69 -4.29
CA GLN A 247 -6.37 14.48 -3.47
C GLN A 247 -5.27 14.27 -2.41
N LEU A 248 -3.99 14.53 -2.76
CA LEU A 248 -2.90 14.44 -1.79
C LEU A 248 -3.06 15.47 -0.66
N LEU A 249 -3.35 16.73 -0.99
CA LEU A 249 -3.57 17.80 -0.01
C LEU A 249 -4.80 17.53 0.85
N GLN A 250 -5.85 16.96 0.27
CA GLN A 250 -7.02 16.51 1.02
C GLN A 250 -6.66 15.41 2.02
N ASN A 251 -5.85 14.41 1.62
CA ASN A 251 -5.37 13.38 2.53
C ASN A 251 -4.55 13.99 3.69
N PHE A 252 -3.71 15.01 3.43
CA PHE A 252 -2.99 15.72 4.50
C PHE A 252 -3.93 16.46 5.45
N ALA A 253 -4.98 17.09 4.92
CA ALA A 253 -6.00 17.76 5.73
C ALA A 253 -6.85 16.78 6.56
N SER A 254 -6.98 15.54 6.06
CA SER A 254 -7.71 14.45 6.71
C SER A 254 -6.99 13.86 7.91
N VAL A 255 -5.67 14.08 8.08
CA VAL A 255 -4.94 13.58 9.26
C VAL A 255 -5.34 14.38 10.49
N LYS A 256 -5.99 13.70 11.45
CA LYS A 256 -6.57 14.29 12.67
C LYS A 256 -6.18 13.45 13.89
N ASP A 257 -6.19 14.05 15.05
CA ASP A 257 -6.01 13.34 16.33
C ASP A 257 -7.41 13.04 16.91
N ILE A 258 -8.01 11.95 16.43
CA ILE A 258 -9.36 11.52 16.80
C ILE A 258 -9.38 10.02 17.07
N GLU A 259 -10.08 9.62 18.12
CA GLU A 259 -10.29 8.22 18.42
C GLU A 259 -11.36 7.63 17.48
N ILE A 260 -10.98 6.57 16.77
CA ILE A 260 -11.82 5.89 15.78
C ILE A 260 -11.86 4.40 16.12
N ASN A 261 -13.03 3.93 16.45
CA ASN A 261 -13.28 2.50 16.71
C ASN A 261 -14.70 2.12 16.25
N PRO A 262 -14.96 2.03 14.95
CA PRO A 262 -16.26 1.58 14.44
C PRO A 262 -16.40 0.07 14.64
N ASP A 263 -17.55 -0.37 15.18
CA ASP A 263 -17.90 -1.79 15.26
C ASP A 263 -18.64 -2.24 13.98
N ILE A 264 -17.93 -2.20 12.85
CA ILE A 264 -18.44 -2.65 11.55
C ILE A 264 -17.77 -3.98 11.22
N LYS A 265 -18.55 -5.05 11.13
CA LYS A 265 -18.06 -6.41 10.82
C LYS A 265 -18.63 -6.84 9.48
N VAL A 266 -17.76 -6.92 8.48
CA VAL A 266 -18.12 -7.39 7.14
C VAL A 266 -18.01 -8.91 7.09
N GLU A 267 -19.09 -9.56 6.64
CA GLU A 267 -19.15 -11.01 6.50
C GLU A 267 -18.67 -11.46 5.11
N GLU A 268 -18.88 -10.63 4.10
CA GLU A 268 -18.57 -10.89 2.70
C GLU A 268 -17.10 -10.58 2.37
N LEU A 269 -16.17 -11.26 3.05
CA LEU A 269 -14.72 -10.98 2.97
C LEU A 269 -14.16 -11.08 1.54
N GLU A 270 -14.71 -11.97 0.70
CA GLU A 270 -14.30 -12.09 -0.70
C GLU A 270 -14.59 -10.83 -1.53
N LEU A 271 -15.59 -10.03 -1.14
CA LEU A 271 -15.89 -8.75 -1.78
C LEU A 271 -14.97 -7.61 -1.34
N LEU A 272 -14.14 -7.83 -0.30
CA LEU A 272 -13.10 -6.88 0.10
C LEU A 272 -11.83 -6.99 -0.75
N LYS A 273 -11.79 -7.98 -1.64
CA LYS A 273 -10.70 -8.22 -2.59
C LYS A 273 -11.06 -7.62 -3.95
N PRO A 274 -10.47 -6.50 -4.36
CA PRO A 274 -10.85 -5.83 -5.61
C PRO A 274 -10.64 -6.67 -6.88
N VAL A 275 -9.81 -7.69 -6.83
CA VAL A 275 -9.65 -8.66 -7.91
C VAL A 275 -10.95 -9.42 -8.22
N ASN A 276 -11.87 -9.45 -7.27
CA ASN A 276 -13.17 -10.11 -7.39
C ASN A 276 -14.30 -9.18 -7.86
N TRP A 277 -14.03 -7.93 -8.19
CA TRP A 277 -15.05 -6.91 -8.57
C TRP A 277 -15.46 -6.98 -10.04
#